data_d1ca83ab213066ca2b37203d74a2a40e
#
_entry.id   d1ca83ab213066ca2b37203d74a2a40e
#
_cell.length_a   1.000
_cell.length_b   1.000
_cell.length_c   1.000
_cell.angle_alpha   90.00
_cell.angle_beta   90.00
_cell.angle_gamma   90.00
#
_symmetry.space_group_name_H-M   'P 1'
#
loop_
_entity.id
_entity.type
_entity.pdbx_description
1 polymer ?
#
loop_
_entity_poly.entity_id
_entity_poly.type
_entity_poly.pdbx_seq_one_letter_code
_entity_poly.pdbx_strand_id
1 'polypeptide(L)'
;MKHVLSFGAGVQSTALLLMSCKGILPKLDCALFSDVGWEPQKVYDHLEWSRKEAAKHGIPVVVVRHTKGGIREDVVKNVTHKDGSRFAALPMFTLAPDGSIGMGRRQCTSEYKIVPINKYLRAEVLGLKPRQRAPKGVQILQWMGISFDESTRAKPSREKWKEHVFPFLDWGLDSPNGKTWRRYQIIAWLEENYPDIEVPRSACIGCPYHSNKEWREIAKNAEEWEDACSFDEAVRRDCRDASNAEHRSQQQFLHRSCKPLREVDLRSDEDKGQGTLWDNECEGMCGM
;
A
#
# COMPACT_ATOMS: atom_id res chain seq x y z
N MET A 1 -2.96 23.95 12.50
CA MET A 1 -2.32 22.78 11.84
C MET A 1 -3.36 22.11 10.96
N LYS A 2 -2.93 21.53 9.85
CA LYS A 2 -3.80 20.80 8.93
C LYS A 2 -3.81 19.31 9.26
N HIS A 3 -4.99 18.69 9.24
CA HIS A 3 -5.18 17.27 9.46
C HIS A 3 -5.34 16.57 8.11
N VAL A 4 -4.38 15.72 7.73
CA VAL A 4 -4.38 15.03 6.44
C VAL A 4 -4.24 13.53 6.64
N LEU A 5 -5.14 12.74 6.06
CA LEU A 5 -5.07 11.29 6.11
C LEU A 5 -4.28 10.73 4.92
N SER A 6 -3.29 9.88 5.18
CA SER A 6 -2.75 8.96 4.16
C SER A 6 -3.76 7.83 3.95
N PHE A 7 -4.59 7.99 2.91
CA PHE A 7 -5.68 7.07 2.63
C PHE A 7 -5.22 5.97 1.67
N GLY A 8 -5.14 4.75 2.17
CA GLY A 8 -4.76 3.59 1.35
C GLY A 8 -5.94 2.77 0.83
N ALA A 9 -7.19 3.18 1.11
CA ALA A 9 -8.42 2.44 0.82
C ALA A 9 -8.47 1.03 1.45
N GLY A 10 -7.72 0.80 2.53
CA GLY A 10 -7.80 -0.42 3.34
C GLY A 10 -8.49 -0.18 4.67
N VAL A 11 -8.68 -1.23 5.46
CA VAL A 11 -9.47 -1.25 6.70
C VAL A 11 -9.14 -0.09 7.65
N GLN A 12 -7.88 0.07 8.04
CA GLN A 12 -7.50 1.07 9.03
C GLN A 12 -7.72 2.50 8.51
N SER A 13 -7.31 2.79 7.27
CA SER A 13 -7.46 4.13 6.71
C SER A 13 -8.92 4.49 6.41
N THR A 14 -9.75 3.50 6.03
CA THR A 14 -11.18 3.68 5.85
C THR A 14 -11.85 4.01 7.19
N ALA A 15 -11.55 3.28 8.25
CA ALA A 15 -12.08 3.57 9.57
C ALA A 15 -11.71 4.98 10.04
N LEU A 16 -10.44 5.42 9.88
CA LEU A 16 -10.04 6.78 10.25
C LEU A 16 -10.80 7.85 9.47
N LEU A 17 -11.02 7.65 8.17
CA LEU A 17 -11.82 8.55 7.35
C LEU A 17 -13.24 8.66 7.88
N LEU A 18 -13.89 7.53 8.11
CA LEU A 18 -15.29 7.46 8.55
C LEU A 18 -15.49 7.93 10.00
N MET A 19 -14.53 7.67 10.90
CA MET A 19 -14.53 8.22 12.25
C MET A 19 -14.42 9.75 12.25
N SER A 20 -13.62 10.31 11.33
CA SER A 20 -13.57 11.76 11.14
C SER A 20 -14.89 12.30 10.56
N CYS A 21 -15.53 11.60 9.63
CA CYS A 21 -16.86 11.94 9.11
C CYS A 21 -17.92 11.97 10.21
N LYS A 22 -17.88 11.02 11.14
CA LYS A 22 -18.80 10.93 12.30
C LYS A 22 -18.46 11.91 13.44
N GLY A 23 -17.37 12.65 13.36
CA GLY A 23 -16.91 13.54 14.45
C GLY A 23 -16.34 12.82 15.67
N ILE A 24 -16.05 11.52 15.58
CA ILE A 24 -15.37 10.74 16.62
C ILE A 24 -13.89 11.19 16.70
N LEU A 25 -13.30 11.51 15.54
CA LEU A 25 -11.98 12.10 15.40
C LEU A 25 -12.08 13.53 14.90
N PRO A 26 -11.05 14.37 15.08
CA PRO A 26 -10.99 15.70 14.49
C PRO A 26 -11.31 15.66 12.99
N LYS A 27 -11.94 16.72 12.48
CA LYS A 27 -12.25 16.80 11.05
C LYS A 27 -10.99 16.87 10.21
N LEU A 28 -10.89 16.00 9.22
CA LEU A 28 -9.83 16.03 8.23
C LEU A 28 -9.97 17.22 7.27
N ASP A 29 -8.87 17.88 6.95
CA ASP A 29 -8.82 18.85 5.85
C ASP A 29 -8.86 18.14 4.49
N CYS A 30 -8.23 16.97 4.37
CA CYS A 30 -8.33 16.09 3.21
C CYS A 30 -7.80 14.68 3.52
N ALA A 31 -8.17 13.72 2.67
CA ALA A 31 -7.55 12.40 2.60
C ALA A 31 -6.86 12.22 1.23
N LEU A 32 -5.66 11.67 1.23
CA LEU A 32 -4.83 11.53 0.03
C LEU A 32 -4.65 10.06 -0.31
N PHE A 33 -5.23 9.64 -1.44
CA PHE A 33 -5.00 8.33 -2.03
C PHE A 33 -3.89 8.41 -3.07
N SER A 34 -2.79 7.70 -2.85
CA SER A 34 -1.72 7.64 -3.85
C SER A 34 -1.94 6.45 -4.76
N ASP A 35 -2.45 6.74 -5.96
CA ASP A 35 -2.70 5.75 -6.98
C ASP A 35 -1.41 5.35 -7.67
N VAL A 36 -1.06 4.08 -7.55
CA VAL A 36 0.12 3.50 -8.20
C VAL A 36 -0.17 3.04 -9.65
N GLY A 37 -1.45 3.12 -10.07
CA GLY A 37 -1.88 2.71 -11.41
C GLY A 37 -1.98 1.19 -11.60
N TRP A 38 -2.02 0.42 -10.51
CA TRP A 38 -2.10 -1.05 -10.57
C TRP A 38 -2.81 -1.66 -9.35
N GLU A 39 -3.84 -0.98 -8.86
CA GLU A 39 -4.67 -1.51 -7.79
C GLU A 39 -5.79 -2.40 -8.38
N PRO A 40 -6.29 -3.42 -7.67
CA PRO A 40 -7.48 -4.18 -8.07
C PRO A 40 -8.71 -3.30 -8.25
N GLN A 41 -9.63 -3.67 -9.17
CA GLN A 41 -10.85 -2.91 -9.44
C GLN A 41 -11.66 -2.63 -8.16
N LYS A 42 -11.78 -3.61 -7.28
CA LYS A 42 -12.46 -3.46 -5.98
C LYS A 42 -11.88 -2.33 -5.10
N VAL A 43 -10.59 -2.02 -5.24
CA VAL A 43 -9.96 -0.89 -4.51
C VAL A 43 -10.41 0.43 -5.11
N TYR A 44 -10.51 0.53 -6.43
CA TYR A 44 -11.03 1.74 -7.10
C TYR A 44 -12.51 1.95 -6.82
N ASP A 45 -13.31 0.88 -6.79
CA ASP A 45 -14.75 0.96 -6.44
C ASP A 45 -14.92 1.44 -5.00
N HIS A 46 -14.13 0.92 -4.07
CA HIS A 46 -14.13 1.36 -2.67
C HIS A 46 -13.63 2.80 -2.51
N LEU A 47 -12.64 3.21 -3.30
CA LEU A 47 -12.17 4.59 -3.34
C LEU A 47 -13.29 5.55 -3.76
N GLU A 48 -14.03 5.23 -4.82
CA GLU A 48 -15.13 6.05 -5.28
C GLU A 48 -16.28 6.10 -4.27
N TRP A 49 -16.61 4.98 -3.62
CA TRP A 49 -17.56 4.96 -2.52
C TRP A 49 -17.08 5.87 -1.38
N SER A 50 -15.83 5.74 -0.95
CA SER A 50 -15.23 6.54 0.12
C SER A 50 -15.23 8.04 -0.20
N ARG A 51 -14.98 8.41 -1.46
CA ARG A 51 -15.05 9.81 -1.93
C ARG A 51 -16.44 10.38 -1.79
N LYS A 52 -17.46 9.63 -2.22
CA LYS A 52 -18.87 10.03 -2.11
C LYS A 52 -19.30 10.17 -0.65
N GLU A 53 -18.90 9.24 0.20
CA GLU A 53 -19.24 9.27 1.62
C GLU A 53 -18.58 10.46 2.33
N ALA A 54 -17.26 10.64 2.17
CA ALA A 54 -16.52 11.73 2.78
C ALA A 54 -16.99 13.12 2.30
N ALA A 55 -17.41 13.23 1.04
CA ALA A 55 -17.94 14.48 0.47
C ALA A 55 -19.22 14.97 1.19
N LYS A 56 -20.07 14.06 1.69
CA LYS A 56 -21.27 14.42 2.49
C LYS A 56 -20.89 15.19 3.76
N HIS A 57 -19.66 14.98 4.26
CA HIS A 57 -19.13 15.62 5.47
C HIS A 57 -18.12 16.75 5.14
N GLY A 58 -18.01 17.11 3.87
CA GLY A 58 -17.09 18.17 3.41
C GLY A 58 -15.61 17.81 3.57
N ILE A 59 -15.26 16.53 3.48
CA ILE A 59 -13.89 16.03 3.50
C ILE A 59 -13.51 15.58 2.08
N PRO A 60 -12.60 16.29 1.38
CA PRO A 60 -12.17 15.88 0.06
C PRO A 60 -11.23 14.66 0.13
N VAL A 61 -11.49 13.66 -0.69
CA VAL A 61 -10.57 12.55 -0.95
C VAL A 61 -9.90 12.80 -2.30
N VAL A 62 -8.62 13.09 -2.27
CA VAL A 62 -7.84 13.48 -3.45
C VAL A 62 -6.96 12.34 -3.91
N VAL A 63 -7.00 12.06 -5.21
CA VAL A 63 -6.12 11.07 -5.84
C VAL A 63 -4.85 11.76 -6.33
N VAL A 64 -3.70 11.28 -5.85
CA VAL A 64 -2.38 11.73 -6.31
C VAL A 64 -1.68 10.60 -7.03
N ARG A 65 -0.91 10.92 -8.07
CA ARG A 65 -0.18 9.94 -8.88
C ARG A 65 1.27 10.38 -9.05
N HIS A 66 2.13 9.40 -9.29
CA HIS A 66 3.48 9.70 -9.74
C HIS A 66 3.43 10.26 -11.17
N THR A 67 4.31 11.22 -11.47
CA THR A 67 4.26 11.94 -12.76
C THR A 67 4.78 11.15 -13.95
N LYS A 68 5.44 10.01 -13.72
CA LYS A 68 6.08 9.21 -14.78
C LYS A 68 5.19 8.12 -15.37
N GLY A 69 4.25 7.59 -14.62
CA GLY A 69 3.38 6.51 -15.09
C GLY A 69 2.92 5.59 -13.97
N GLY A 70 2.38 4.43 -14.32
CA GLY A 70 2.01 3.36 -13.41
C GLY A 70 3.20 2.47 -13.05
N ILE A 71 3.16 1.89 -11.85
CA ILE A 71 4.27 1.06 -11.36
C ILE A 71 4.50 -0.18 -12.25
N ARG A 72 3.44 -0.73 -12.83
CA ARG A 72 3.51 -1.90 -13.70
C ARG A 72 4.38 -1.65 -14.92
N GLU A 73 4.04 -0.60 -15.67
CA GLU A 73 4.75 -0.22 -16.90
C GLU A 73 6.19 0.23 -16.61
N ASP A 74 6.39 0.99 -15.54
CA ASP A 74 7.72 1.51 -15.19
C ASP A 74 8.67 0.38 -14.79
N VAL A 75 8.16 -0.67 -14.12
CA VAL A 75 8.98 -1.85 -13.80
C VAL A 75 9.30 -2.65 -15.05
N VAL A 76 8.32 -2.93 -15.93
CA VAL A 76 8.54 -3.67 -17.18
C VAL A 76 9.49 -2.91 -18.10
N LYS A 77 9.35 -1.59 -18.23
CA LYS A 77 10.24 -0.74 -19.03
C LYS A 77 11.61 -0.49 -18.38
N ASN A 78 11.84 -1.01 -17.17
CA ASN A 78 13.07 -0.82 -16.41
C ASN A 78 13.50 0.66 -16.31
N VAL A 79 12.53 1.52 -15.99
CA VAL A 79 12.73 2.97 -15.90
C VAL A 79 13.79 3.29 -14.83
N THR A 80 14.71 4.18 -15.15
CA THR A 80 15.79 4.60 -14.27
C THR A 80 15.71 6.08 -13.93
N HIS A 81 16.36 6.49 -12.84
CA HIS A 81 16.65 7.88 -12.53
C HIS A 81 17.71 8.44 -13.49
N LYS A 82 17.94 9.76 -13.45
CA LYS A 82 18.97 10.44 -14.27
C LYS A 82 20.39 9.95 -14.02
N ASP A 83 20.65 9.44 -12.82
CA ASP A 83 21.94 8.85 -12.40
C ASP A 83 22.10 7.36 -12.79
N GLY A 84 21.14 6.82 -13.55
CA GLY A 84 21.12 5.42 -13.97
C GLY A 84 20.62 4.43 -12.92
N SER A 85 20.33 4.87 -11.69
CA SER A 85 19.75 3.98 -10.68
C SER A 85 18.31 3.60 -11.02
N ARG A 86 17.87 2.39 -10.60
CA ARG A 86 16.48 1.93 -10.81
C ARG A 86 15.49 2.89 -10.16
N PHE A 87 14.49 3.34 -10.94
CA PHE A 87 13.40 4.15 -10.46
C PHE A 87 12.31 3.33 -9.78
N ALA A 88 11.90 2.23 -10.41
CA ALA A 88 10.83 1.38 -9.91
C ALA A 88 11.39 0.01 -9.54
N ALA A 89 11.32 -0.38 -8.28
CA ALA A 89 11.61 -1.74 -7.84
C ALA A 89 10.47 -2.24 -6.95
N LEU A 90 9.83 -3.31 -7.42
CA LEU A 90 9.00 -4.16 -6.58
C LEU A 90 9.91 -5.11 -5.80
N PRO A 91 9.55 -5.48 -4.57
CA PRO A 91 10.30 -6.45 -3.77
C PRO A 91 10.02 -7.88 -4.25
N MET A 92 10.35 -8.16 -5.53
CA MET A 92 10.16 -9.48 -6.12
C MET A 92 11.08 -10.50 -5.47
N PHE A 93 10.62 -11.73 -5.42
CA PHE A 93 11.45 -12.87 -5.01
C PHE A 93 12.49 -13.15 -6.09
N THR A 94 13.69 -13.53 -5.68
CA THR A 94 14.80 -13.85 -6.57
C THR A 94 15.30 -15.24 -6.29
N LEU A 95 15.60 -15.99 -7.35
CA LEU A 95 16.18 -17.32 -7.27
C LEU A 95 17.61 -17.26 -7.82
N ALA A 96 18.58 -17.51 -6.96
CA ALA A 96 19.98 -17.57 -7.36
C ALA A 96 20.34 -18.94 -8.00
N PRO A 97 21.45 -19.04 -8.74
CA PRO A 97 21.86 -20.30 -9.37
C PRO A 97 22.13 -21.45 -8.38
N ASP A 98 22.47 -21.14 -7.14
CA ASP A 98 22.66 -22.11 -6.05
C ASP A 98 21.35 -22.56 -5.39
N GLY A 99 20.20 -22.06 -5.88
CA GLY A 99 18.88 -22.35 -5.33
C GLY A 99 18.47 -21.48 -4.14
N SER A 100 19.30 -20.54 -3.70
CA SER A 100 18.95 -19.63 -2.61
C SER A 100 17.88 -18.63 -3.05
N ILE A 101 16.90 -18.37 -2.15
CA ILE A 101 15.81 -17.43 -2.39
C ILE A 101 16.13 -16.12 -1.68
N GLY A 102 16.09 -15.03 -2.41
CA GLY A 102 16.24 -13.67 -1.92
C GLY A 102 14.99 -12.83 -2.18
N MET A 103 15.06 -11.56 -1.81
CA MET A 103 14.01 -10.58 -2.09
C MET A 103 14.62 -9.25 -2.54
N GLY A 104 14.07 -8.66 -3.59
CA GLY A 104 14.48 -7.37 -4.13
C GLY A 104 14.17 -6.20 -3.18
N ARG A 105 14.78 -5.05 -3.46
CA ARG A 105 14.51 -3.82 -2.70
C ARG A 105 13.10 -3.31 -2.96
N ARG A 106 12.45 -2.84 -1.90
CA ARG A 106 11.14 -2.20 -1.97
C ARG A 106 11.29 -0.68 -2.17
N GLN A 107 11.06 -0.20 -3.39
CA GLN A 107 11.04 1.24 -3.71
C GLN A 107 9.62 1.76 -4.00
N CYS A 108 8.68 0.87 -4.30
CA CYS A 108 7.30 1.24 -4.65
C CYS A 108 6.64 2.17 -3.62
N THR A 109 6.84 1.95 -2.34
CA THR A 109 6.27 2.82 -1.29
C THR A 109 6.85 4.22 -1.32
N SER A 110 8.18 4.34 -1.46
CA SER A 110 8.85 5.64 -1.53
C SER A 110 8.41 6.41 -2.76
N GLU A 111 8.58 5.81 -3.95
CA GLU A 111 8.43 6.51 -5.23
C GLU A 111 6.97 6.75 -5.60
N TYR A 112 6.10 5.76 -5.41
CA TYR A 112 4.71 5.85 -5.87
C TYR A 112 3.71 6.26 -4.79
N LYS A 113 4.08 6.24 -3.49
CA LYS A 113 3.17 6.64 -2.42
C LYS A 113 3.68 7.88 -1.67
N ILE A 114 4.89 7.83 -1.11
CA ILE A 114 5.39 8.92 -0.26
C ILE A 114 5.71 10.19 -1.07
N VAL A 115 6.41 10.05 -2.20
CA VAL A 115 6.82 11.18 -3.04
C VAL A 115 5.62 11.95 -3.60
N PRO A 116 4.60 11.32 -4.22
CA PRO A 116 3.41 12.04 -4.69
C PRO A 116 2.64 12.74 -3.58
N ILE A 117 2.45 12.07 -2.44
CA ILE A 117 1.79 12.68 -1.27
C ILE A 117 2.57 13.91 -0.79
N ASN A 118 3.88 13.80 -0.59
CA ASN A 118 4.70 14.93 -0.15
C ASN A 118 4.68 16.08 -1.16
N LYS A 119 4.70 15.77 -2.46
CA LYS A 119 4.59 16.80 -3.50
C LYS A 119 3.26 17.55 -3.39
N TYR A 120 2.15 16.84 -3.25
CA TYR A 120 0.83 17.44 -3.07
C TYR A 120 0.75 18.27 -1.79
N LEU A 121 1.18 17.73 -0.66
CA LEU A 121 1.18 18.43 0.61
C LEU A 121 1.95 19.75 0.55
N ARG A 122 3.10 19.77 -0.11
CA ARG A 122 3.91 20.98 -0.28
C ARG A 122 3.25 22.00 -1.21
N ALA A 123 2.76 21.56 -2.36
CA ALA A 123 2.21 22.44 -3.39
C ALA A 123 0.82 22.96 -3.02
N GLU A 124 -0.10 22.06 -2.70
CA GLU A 124 -1.52 22.37 -2.58
C GLU A 124 -1.92 22.72 -1.13
N VAL A 125 -1.38 22.00 -0.14
CA VAL A 125 -1.77 22.22 1.26
C VAL A 125 -0.96 23.38 1.89
N LEU A 126 0.35 23.45 1.58
CA LEU A 126 1.23 24.53 2.09
C LEU A 126 1.41 25.70 1.10
N GLY A 127 0.92 25.59 -0.13
CA GLY A 127 1.06 26.66 -1.15
C GLY A 127 2.50 26.97 -1.57
N LEU A 128 3.40 25.99 -1.47
CA LEU A 128 4.83 26.19 -1.72
C LEU A 128 5.16 26.06 -3.22
N LYS A 129 5.93 27.01 -3.73
CA LYS A 129 6.51 26.92 -5.08
C LYS A 129 7.57 25.80 -5.16
N PRO A 130 7.85 25.26 -6.36
CA PRO A 130 8.95 24.31 -6.54
C PRO A 130 10.26 24.82 -5.93
N ARG A 131 10.95 23.95 -5.19
CA ARG A 131 12.21 24.25 -4.47
C ARG A 131 12.11 25.26 -3.31
N GLN A 132 10.95 25.84 -3.04
CA GLN A 132 10.77 26.70 -1.88
C GLN A 132 10.95 25.91 -0.59
N ARG A 133 11.63 26.47 0.40
CA ARG A 133 11.78 25.82 1.72
C ARG A 133 10.45 25.80 2.46
N ALA A 134 10.16 24.68 3.11
CA ALA A 134 9.00 24.57 3.98
C ALA A 134 9.14 25.46 5.22
N PRO A 135 8.02 25.95 5.79
CA PRO A 135 8.02 26.71 7.04
C PRO A 135 8.69 25.91 8.17
N LYS A 136 9.21 26.62 9.16
CA LYS A 136 9.72 25.99 10.38
C LYS A 136 8.56 25.49 11.24
N GLY A 137 8.79 24.37 11.91
CA GLY A 137 7.81 23.71 12.78
C GLY A 137 6.75 22.90 12.03
N VAL A 138 5.97 22.15 12.78
CA VAL A 138 4.93 21.25 12.26
C VAL A 138 3.75 22.07 11.73
N GLN A 139 3.41 21.89 10.47
CA GLN A 139 2.27 22.54 9.79
C GLN A 139 1.13 21.53 9.55
N ILE A 140 1.46 20.26 9.40
CA ILE A 140 0.54 19.18 9.02
C ILE A 140 0.68 18.02 10.00
N LEU A 141 -0.45 17.56 10.51
CA LEU A 141 -0.58 16.26 11.17
C LEU A 141 -1.04 15.24 10.12
N GLN A 142 -0.13 14.37 9.71
CA GLN A 142 -0.41 13.34 8.73
C GLN A 142 -0.81 12.05 9.45
N TRP A 143 -2.08 11.67 9.29
CA TRP A 143 -2.64 10.49 9.92
C TRP A 143 -2.25 9.23 9.16
N MET A 144 -1.78 8.25 9.90
CA MET A 144 -1.38 6.94 9.39
C MET A 144 -2.28 5.87 10.01
N GLY A 145 -2.92 5.06 9.17
CA GLY A 145 -3.78 3.96 9.59
C GLY A 145 -2.95 2.76 10.04
N ILE A 146 -2.39 2.82 11.25
CA ILE A 146 -1.62 1.75 11.87
C ILE A 146 -2.34 1.31 13.14
N SER A 147 -2.73 0.03 13.19
CA SER A 147 -3.32 -0.61 14.37
C SER A 147 -2.23 -1.11 15.35
N PHE A 148 -2.63 -1.49 16.53
CA PHE A 148 -1.69 -2.00 17.56
C PHE A 148 -0.91 -3.23 17.09
N ASP A 149 -1.55 -4.10 16.31
CA ASP A 149 -0.92 -5.30 15.75
C ASP A 149 0.27 -4.97 14.82
N GLU A 150 0.30 -3.76 14.28
CA GLU A 150 1.33 -3.25 13.38
C GLU A 150 2.16 -2.10 14.00
N SER A 151 2.14 -1.93 15.31
CA SER A 151 2.76 -0.79 16.02
C SER A 151 4.26 -0.62 15.72
N THR A 152 4.97 -1.69 15.41
CA THR A 152 6.40 -1.66 15.00
C THR A 152 6.64 -0.88 13.72
N ARG A 153 5.59 -0.64 12.92
CA ARG A 153 5.63 0.16 11.68
C ARG A 153 5.46 1.65 11.94
N ALA A 154 5.01 2.04 13.13
CA ALA A 154 4.84 3.44 13.49
C ALA A 154 6.20 4.13 13.58
N LYS A 155 6.48 5.04 12.67
CA LYS A 155 7.73 5.81 12.62
C LYS A 155 7.46 7.29 12.49
N PRO A 156 8.23 8.15 13.18
CA PRO A 156 8.11 9.59 13.05
C PRO A 156 8.40 10.04 11.61
N SER A 157 7.85 11.19 11.25
CA SER A 157 8.15 11.81 9.97
C SER A 157 9.63 12.20 9.87
N ARG A 158 10.23 12.00 8.71
CA ARG A 158 11.57 12.54 8.38
C ARG A 158 11.53 14.04 8.05
N GLU A 159 10.35 14.55 7.72
CA GLU A 159 10.11 15.94 7.31
C GLU A 159 9.75 16.79 8.52
N LYS A 160 10.53 17.83 8.84
CA LYS A 160 10.31 18.68 10.01
C LYS A 160 9.05 19.56 9.95
N TRP A 161 8.43 19.69 8.78
CA TRP A 161 7.21 20.48 8.56
C TRP A 161 5.91 19.70 8.74
N LYS A 162 5.99 18.38 8.92
CA LYS A 162 4.84 17.51 9.23
C LYS A 162 5.19 16.50 10.30
N GLU A 163 4.17 16.05 11.01
CA GLU A 163 4.25 15.00 12.00
C GLU A 163 3.36 13.83 11.57
N HIS A 164 3.85 12.60 11.74
CA HIS A 164 3.01 11.41 11.61
C HIS A 164 2.29 11.18 12.92
N VAL A 165 0.99 11.05 12.88
CA VAL A 165 0.15 10.69 14.01
C VAL A 165 -0.56 9.38 13.74
N PHE A 166 -0.75 8.60 14.78
CA PHE A 166 -1.27 7.23 14.72
C PHE A 166 -2.53 7.14 15.59
N PRO A 167 -3.71 7.58 15.10
CA PRO A 167 -4.89 7.74 15.97
C PRO A 167 -5.30 6.47 16.69
N PHE A 168 -5.05 5.30 16.14
CA PHE A 168 -5.31 4.01 16.79
C PHE A 168 -4.30 3.61 17.88
N LEU A 169 -3.20 4.35 18.03
CA LEU A 169 -2.16 4.11 19.04
C LEU A 169 -2.08 5.22 20.07
N ASP A 170 -2.12 6.48 19.63
CA ASP A 170 -1.67 7.62 20.40
C ASP A 170 -2.81 8.53 20.93
N TRP A 171 -3.99 8.52 20.28
CA TRP A 171 -5.03 9.51 20.56
C TRP A 171 -6.04 9.10 21.62
N GLY A 172 -5.82 7.98 22.31
CA GLY A 172 -6.66 7.57 23.42
C GLY A 172 -8.13 7.39 23.05
N LEU A 173 -8.39 6.99 21.79
CA LEU A 173 -9.73 6.62 21.35
C LEU A 173 -10.24 5.52 22.26
N ASP A 174 -11.43 5.71 22.82
CA ASP A 174 -12.09 4.69 23.61
C ASP A 174 -12.27 3.43 22.76
N SER A 175 -11.41 2.46 22.99
CA SER A 175 -11.57 1.13 22.42
C SER A 175 -12.16 0.20 23.49
N PRO A 176 -12.82 -0.89 23.10
CA PRO A 176 -13.37 -1.86 24.06
C PRO A 176 -12.34 -2.40 25.06
N ASN A 177 -11.04 -2.28 24.76
CA ASN A 177 -9.93 -2.81 25.57
C ASN A 177 -8.90 -1.74 26.00
N GLY A 178 -9.28 -0.46 26.01
CA GLY A 178 -8.40 0.63 26.44
C GLY A 178 -8.04 1.62 25.33
N LYS A 179 -6.81 2.15 25.32
CA LYS A 179 -6.43 3.29 24.47
C LYS A 179 -5.94 2.93 23.05
N THR A 180 -5.76 1.63 22.77
CA THR A 180 -5.22 1.17 21.49
C THR A 180 -6.21 0.26 20.77
N TRP A 181 -6.24 0.37 19.42
CA TRP A 181 -7.12 -0.40 18.59
C TRP A 181 -6.36 -1.50 17.82
N ARG A 182 -6.84 -2.74 17.95
CA ARG A 182 -6.38 -3.86 17.12
C ARG A 182 -7.19 -3.93 15.82
N ARG A 183 -6.63 -4.57 14.80
CA ARG A 183 -7.26 -4.69 13.49
C ARG A 183 -8.66 -5.30 13.54
N TYR A 184 -8.87 -6.37 14.32
CA TYR A 184 -10.18 -7.00 14.45
C TYR A 184 -11.24 -6.06 15.06
N GLN A 185 -10.85 -5.17 15.99
CA GLN A 185 -11.75 -4.18 16.58
C GLN A 185 -12.14 -3.11 15.55
N ILE A 186 -11.20 -2.72 14.68
CA ILE A 186 -11.45 -1.78 13.60
C ILE A 186 -12.42 -2.39 12.59
N ILE A 187 -12.26 -3.67 12.27
CA ILE A 187 -13.18 -4.42 11.39
C ILE A 187 -14.57 -4.46 12.03
N ALA A 188 -14.69 -4.87 13.28
CA ALA A 188 -15.96 -4.92 13.99
C ALA A 188 -16.66 -3.55 14.04
N TRP A 189 -15.90 -2.47 14.26
CA TRP A 189 -16.45 -1.11 14.20
C TRP A 189 -16.97 -0.74 12.81
N LEU A 190 -16.28 -1.12 11.75
CA LEU A 190 -16.73 -0.91 10.38
C LEU A 190 -18.01 -1.70 10.09
N GLU A 191 -18.06 -2.96 10.44
CA GLU A 191 -19.24 -3.83 10.25
C GLU A 191 -20.46 -3.32 11.02
N GLU A 192 -20.28 -2.83 12.24
CA GLU A 192 -21.37 -2.24 13.05
C GLU A 192 -21.88 -0.92 12.44
N ASN A 193 -20.99 -0.05 11.98
CA ASN A 193 -21.35 1.30 11.54
C ASN A 193 -21.64 1.41 10.05
N TYR A 194 -21.13 0.48 9.24
CA TYR A 194 -21.24 0.45 7.77
C TYR A 194 -21.35 -1.00 7.28
N PRO A 195 -22.44 -1.71 7.63
CA PRO A 195 -22.59 -3.15 7.34
C PRO A 195 -22.64 -3.48 5.84
N ASP A 196 -22.98 -2.51 5.00
CA ASP A 196 -23.16 -2.70 3.56
C ASP A 196 -21.86 -2.51 2.76
N ILE A 197 -20.71 -2.25 3.42
CA ILE A 197 -19.45 -2.05 2.72
C ILE A 197 -18.50 -3.24 2.91
N GLU A 198 -17.92 -3.70 1.83
CA GLU A 198 -16.76 -4.57 1.86
C GLU A 198 -15.50 -3.72 1.66
N VAL A 199 -14.66 -3.65 2.69
CA VAL A 199 -13.40 -2.91 2.60
C VAL A 199 -12.31 -3.82 2.06
N PRO A 200 -11.77 -3.53 0.86
CA PRO A 200 -10.75 -4.37 0.25
C PRO A 200 -9.41 -4.27 0.98
N ARG A 201 -8.54 -5.22 0.75
CA ARG A 201 -7.13 -5.06 1.10
C ARG A 201 -6.46 -4.07 0.14
N SER A 202 -5.71 -3.11 0.70
CA SER A 202 -4.94 -2.13 -0.06
C SER A 202 -3.60 -2.73 -0.50
N ALA A 203 -3.59 -3.42 -1.63
CA ALA A 203 -2.37 -3.96 -2.24
C ALA A 203 -2.53 -4.02 -3.76
N CYS A 204 -1.45 -3.68 -4.49
CA CYS A 204 -1.44 -3.74 -5.95
C CYS A 204 -1.66 -5.16 -6.45
N ILE A 205 -2.22 -5.35 -7.66
CA ILE A 205 -2.44 -6.66 -8.29
C ILE A 205 -1.16 -7.53 -8.25
N GLY A 206 -0.02 -7.01 -8.67
CA GLY A 206 1.26 -7.74 -8.67
C GLY A 206 2.11 -7.51 -7.42
N CYS A 207 1.51 -7.42 -6.23
CA CYS A 207 2.28 -7.27 -5.00
C CYS A 207 2.92 -8.61 -4.57
N PRO A 208 4.26 -8.72 -4.46
CA PRO A 208 4.90 -9.97 -4.05
C PRO A 208 4.56 -10.42 -2.61
N TYR A 209 3.99 -9.53 -1.80
CA TYR A 209 3.56 -9.86 -0.44
C TYR A 209 2.15 -10.49 -0.35
N HIS A 210 1.55 -10.85 -1.49
CA HIS A 210 0.30 -11.59 -1.46
C HIS A 210 0.49 -12.99 -0.88
N SER A 211 -0.41 -13.37 0.02
CA SER A 211 -0.60 -14.76 0.45
C SER A 211 -1.28 -15.58 -0.65
N ASN A 212 -1.26 -16.92 -0.55
CA ASN A 212 -2.00 -17.78 -1.48
C ASN A 212 -3.50 -17.44 -1.50
N LYS A 213 -4.08 -17.10 -0.35
CA LYS A 213 -5.49 -16.65 -0.24
C LYS A 213 -5.74 -15.42 -1.11
N GLU A 214 -4.85 -14.45 -1.08
CA GLU A 214 -4.99 -13.22 -1.86
C GLU A 214 -4.74 -13.43 -3.34
N TRP A 215 -3.79 -14.28 -3.72
CA TRP A 215 -3.63 -14.70 -5.11
C TRP A 215 -4.88 -15.38 -5.65
N ARG A 216 -5.56 -16.22 -4.81
CA ARG A 216 -6.85 -16.80 -5.18
C ARG A 216 -7.95 -15.76 -5.37
N GLU A 217 -7.97 -14.70 -4.54
CA GLU A 217 -8.92 -13.61 -4.72
C GLU A 217 -8.69 -12.83 -6.03
N ILE A 218 -7.43 -12.58 -6.39
CA ILE A 218 -7.07 -11.96 -7.68
C ILE A 218 -7.47 -12.90 -8.83
N ALA A 219 -7.24 -14.20 -8.69
CA ALA A 219 -7.58 -15.19 -9.71
C ALA A 219 -9.09 -15.32 -9.98
N LYS A 220 -9.97 -14.82 -9.10
CA LYS A 220 -11.41 -14.74 -9.38
C LYS A 220 -11.75 -13.74 -10.48
N ASN A 221 -10.90 -12.72 -10.68
CA ASN A 221 -11.00 -11.80 -11.80
C ASN A 221 -9.99 -12.23 -12.88
N ALA A 222 -10.50 -12.76 -13.99
CA ALA A 222 -9.66 -13.30 -15.06
C ALA A 222 -8.73 -12.26 -15.68
N GLU A 223 -9.15 -10.99 -15.80
CA GLU A 223 -8.34 -9.91 -16.36
C GLU A 223 -7.19 -9.54 -15.41
N GLU A 224 -7.46 -9.38 -14.12
CA GLU A 224 -6.45 -9.07 -13.12
C GLU A 224 -5.43 -10.21 -12.96
N TRP A 225 -5.90 -11.45 -13.02
CA TRP A 225 -5.04 -12.64 -12.98
C TRP A 225 -4.13 -12.72 -14.20
N GLU A 226 -4.69 -12.54 -15.40
CA GLU A 226 -3.92 -12.54 -16.64
C GLU A 226 -2.88 -11.42 -16.65
N ASP A 227 -3.24 -10.25 -16.15
CA ASP A 227 -2.33 -9.11 -16.04
C ASP A 227 -1.17 -9.40 -15.05
N ALA A 228 -1.44 -10.00 -13.89
CA ALA A 228 -0.42 -10.42 -12.95
C ALA A 228 0.53 -11.47 -13.55
N CYS A 229 -0.02 -12.48 -14.23
CA CYS A 229 0.75 -13.53 -14.88
C CYS A 229 1.64 -12.99 -16.01
N SER A 230 1.08 -12.13 -16.88
CA SER A 230 1.82 -11.51 -17.98
C SER A 230 2.95 -10.62 -17.47
N PHE A 231 2.73 -9.91 -16.37
CA PHE A 231 3.78 -9.13 -15.72
C PHE A 231 4.88 -10.02 -15.15
N ASP A 232 4.53 -11.10 -14.44
CA ASP A 232 5.48 -12.06 -13.87
C ASP A 232 6.35 -12.71 -14.97
N GLU A 233 5.77 -13.00 -16.14
CA GLU A 233 6.50 -13.46 -17.32
C GLU A 233 7.44 -12.41 -17.90
N ALA A 234 6.98 -11.16 -18.02
CA ALA A 234 7.76 -10.06 -18.58
C ALA A 234 9.02 -9.79 -17.75
N VAL A 235 8.89 -9.72 -16.41
CA VAL A 235 10.03 -9.45 -15.53
C VAL A 235 11.05 -10.59 -15.50
N ARG A 236 10.64 -11.84 -15.78
CA ARG A 236 11.58 -12.96 -15.94
C ARG A 236 12.36 -12.90 -17.25
N ARG A 237 11.74 -12.43 -18.35
CA ARG A 237 12.40 -12.30 -19.66
C ARG A 237 13.50 -11.25 -19.63
N ASP A 238 13.23 -10.10 -19.03
CA ASP A 238 14.19 -8.98 -18.97
C ASP A 238 15.47 -9.28 -18.17
N CYS A 239 15.43 -10.28 -17.30
CA CYS A 239 16.62 -10.70 -16.57
C CYS A 239 17.70 -11.35 -17.46
N ARG A 240 17.36 -11.78 -18.68
CA ARG A 240 18.27 -12.46 -19.60
C ARG A 240 19.05 -11.52 -20.52
N ASP A 241 18.53 -10.33 -20.81
CA ASP A 241 19.05 -9.44 -21.85
C ASP A 241 19.89 -8.27 -21.35
N ALA A 242 20.15 -8.18 -20.05
CA ALA A 242 20.84 -7.02 -19.51
C ALA A 242 22.35 -7.19 -19.49
N SER A 243 23.03 -6.32 -20.22
CA SER A 243 24.49 -6.22 -20.38
C SER A 243 25.33 -5.97 -19.11
N ASN A 244 24.72 -5.96 -17.94
CA ASN A 244 25.38 -5.90 -16.62
C ASN A 244 25.15 -7.21 -15.86
N ALA A 245 25.77 -8.28 -16.35
CA ALA A 245 25.55 -9.66 -15.94
C ALA A 245 25.88 -9.97 -14.45
N GLU A 246 26.73 -9.20 -13.78
CA GLU A 246 27.19 -9.53 -12.42
C GLU A 246 26.12 -9.32 -11.32
N HIS A 247 25.11 -8.48 -11.53
CA HIS A 247 24.04 -8.24 -10.55
C HIS A 247 22.66 -8.74 -10.96
N ARG A 248 22.49 -9.34 -12.15
CA ARG A 248 21.22 -9.77 -12.72
C ARG A 248 21.13 -11.26 -13.08
N SER A 249 21.99 -12.08 -12.51
CA SER A 249 21.95 -13.55 -12.70
C SER A 249 20.77 -14.24 -12.02
N GLN A 250 19.96 -13.48 -11.24
CA GLN A 250 18.86 -14.05 -10.48
C GLN A 250 17.53 -13.82 -11.21
N GLN A 251 16.78 -14.89 -11.43
CA GLN A 251 15.42 -14.81 -11.94
C GLN A 251 14.52 -14.15 -10.90
N GLN A 252 13.53 -13.35 -11.37
CA GLN A 252 12.59 -12.63 -10.53
C GLN A 252 11.18 -13.23 -10.64
N PHE A 253 10.49 -13.33 -9.51
CA PHE A 253 9.16 -13.94 -9.41
C PHE A 253 8.25 -13.10 -8.50
N LEU A 254 6.96 -13.05 -8.80
CA LEU A 254 5.97 -12.45 -7.90
C LEU A 254 5.69 -13.33 -6.70
N HIS A 255 5.73 -14.65 -6.86
CA HIS A 255 5.38 -15.56 -5.79
C HIS A 255 6.61 -16.09 -5.05
N ARG A 256 6.48 -16.24 -3.73
CA ARG A 256 7.53 -16.72 -2.82
C ARG A 256 8.11 -18.10 -3.12
N SER A 257 7.38 -18.91 -3.88
CA SER A 257 7.89 -20.23 -4.32
C SER A 257 8.92 -20.15 -5.44
N CYS A 258 9.18 -18.97 -5.99
CA CYS A 258 10.06 -18.76 -7.14
C CYS A 258 9.69 -19.66 -8.34
N LYS A 259 8.38 -19.84 -8.57
CA LYS A 259 7.81 -20.49 -9.75
C LYS A 259 7.05 -19.46 -10.58
N PRO A 260 6.90 -19.69 -11.90
CA PRO A 260 5.97 -18.92 -12.72
C PRO A 260 4.59 -18.85 -12.07
N LEU A 261 3.99 -17.66 -11.98
CA LEU A 261 2.76 -17.45 -11.22
C LEU A 261 1.62 -18.39 -11.69
N ARG A 262 1.55 -18.71 -12.99
CA ARG A 262 0.59 -19.66 -13.56
C ARG A 262 0.76 -21.11 -13.07
N GLU A 263 1.96 -21.47 -12.61
CA GLU A 263 2.32 -22.85 -12.18
C GLU A 263 2.27 -23.00 -10.67
N VAL A 264 1.96 -21.92 -9.95
CA VAL A 264 1.94 -21.95 -8.48
C VAL A 264 0.71 -22.69 -7.99
N ASP A 265 0.91 -23.66 -7.10
CA ASP A 265 -0.18 -24.26 -6.32
C ASP A 265 -0.62 -23.27 -5.22
N LEU A 266 -1.74 -22.61 -5.48
CA LEU A 266 -2.31 -21.61 -4.57
C LEU A 266 -3.18 -22.21 -3.47
N ARG A 267 -3.33 -23.53 -3.38
CA ARG A 267 -4.09 -24.17 -2.30
C ARG A 267 -3.51 -23.80 -0.95
N SER A 268 -4.37 -23.62 0.06
CA SER A 268 -3.93 -23.41 1.43
C SER A 268 -3.32 -24.68 2.01
N ASP A 269 -2.62 -24.56 3.12
CA ASP A 269 -2.11 -25.74 3.83
C ASP A 269 -3.27 -26.59 4.38
N GLU A 270 -4.41 -25.98 4.69
CA GLU A 270 -5.67 -26.65 5.03
C GLU A 270 -6.21 -27.45 3.85
N ASP A 271 -6.22 -26.88 2.63
CA ASP A 271 -6.63 -27.57 1.40
C ASP A 271 -5.70 -28.76 1.07
N LYS A 272 -4.46 -28.73 1.58
CA LYS A 272 -3.46 -29.81 1.45
C LYS A 272 -3.51 -30.82 2.58
N GLY A 273 -4.46 -30.66 3.53
CA GLY A 273 -4.62 -31.54 4.69
C GLY A 273 -3.62 -31.29 5.83
N GLN A 274 -2.92 -30.15 5.81
CA GLN A 274 -2.08 -29.72 6.91
C GLN A 274 -2.87 -28.73 7.79
N GLY A 275 -3.19 -29.11 9.00
CA GLY A 275 -3.78 -28.19 9.99
C GLY A 275 -2.78 -27.07 10.33
N THR A 276 -3.21 -25.84 10.16
CA THR A 276 -2.40 -24.66 10.58
C THR A 276 -2.53 -24.47 12.08
N LEU A 277 -1.43 -24.57 12.81
CA LEU A 277 -1.37 -24.24 14.24
C LEU A 277 -1.37 -22.71 14.49
N TRP A 278 -1.10 -21.92 13.44
CA TRP A 278 -1.01 -20.45 13.53
C TRP A 278 -1.43 -19.83 12.19
N ASP A 279 -2.40 -18.95 12.23
CA ASP A 279 -2.71 -18.07 11.09
C ASP A 279 -1.58 -17.04 10.91
N ASN A 280 -0.53 -17.44 10.20
CA ASN A 280 0.49 -16.52 9.72
C ASN A 280 -0.05 -15.75 8.51
N GLU A 281 -1.04 -14.89 8.72
CA GLU A 281 -1.34 -13.84 7.77
C GLU A 281 -0.18 -12.84 7.82
N CYS A 282 0.75 -12.98 6.89
CA CYS A 282 1.70 -11.93 6.58
C CYS A 282 0.90 -10.74 6.03
N GLU A 283 0.38 -9.91 6.94
CA GLU A 283 -0.33 -8.69 6.59
C GLU A 283 0.65 -7.76 5.89
N GLY A 284 0.37 -7.55 4.59
CA GLY A 284 1.24 -6.84 3.69
C GLY A 284 1.74 -5.52 4.25
N MET A 285 3.04 -5.39 4.31
CA MET A 285 3.75 -4.17 4.68
C MET A 285 3.59 -3.09 3.60
N CYS A 286 2.36 -2.77 3.20
CA CYS A 286 2.07 -1.67 2.27
C CYS A 286 1.80 -0.40 3.05
N GLY A 287 2.81 0.33 3.44
CA GLY A 287 2.52 1.59 4.13
C GLY A 287 3.68 2.38 4.70
N MET A 288 4.93 2.06 4.39
CA MET A 288 6.04 2.99 4.73
C MET A 288 7.18 2.88 3.75
#